data_e0bbe798d1a6e927e90da73fa1439a66
#
_entry.id   e0bbe798d1a6e927e90da73fa1439a66
#
_cell.length_a   1.000
_cell.length_b   1.000
_cell.length_c   1.000
_cell.angle_alpha   90.00
_cell.angle_beta   90.00
_cell.angle_gamma   90.00
#
_symmetry.space_group_name_H-M   'P 1'
#
loop_
_entity.id
_entity.type
_entity.pdbx_description
1 polymer ?
#
loop_
_entity_poly.entity_id
_entity_poly.type
_entity_poly.pdbx_seq_one_letter_code
_entity_poly.pdbx_strand_id
1 'polypeptide(L)'
;MTARGSQKVAVITGASRGIGAGLVGAYRELGYAAVATSRTIAESEDADVLAVQGDIGDPATADRVIAAAVERFGRVDTLVNNAGIFVAKPFTDYTQDDFASTIAVNVAGFFRMTQLAVQQMLAQGGGHVVNITSSLVDNAHSNIPSVLASLTKGGVQSATKSLAIEYATRSIRVNAVSPSIIKTPMHAEEHHETLGGLLPVGRMGEVSDIVDAVVYLENAPYVTGEILHVDGGQSAGG
;
A
#
# COMPACT_ATOMS: atom_id res chain seq x y z
N MET A 1 -7.50 0.25 34.02
CA MET A 1 -6.74 0.87 32.91
C MET A 1 -5.81 -0.20 32.38
N THR A 2 -6.20 -0.90 31.33
CA THR A 2 -5.35 -1.85 30.61
C THR A 2 -4.22 -1.06 29.95
N ALA A 3 -2.99 -1.54 30.12
CA ALA A 3 -1.80 -0.90 29.57
C ALA A 3 -1.91 -0.76 28.05
N ARG A 4 -2.10 0.44 27.53
CA ARG A 4 -2.14 0.76 26.09
C ARG A 4 -0.83 0.42 25.33
N GLY A 5 0.22 -0.02 26.04
CA GLY A 5 1.53 -0.34 25.45
C GLY A 5 1.66 -1.70 24.76
N SER A 6 0.62 -2.55 24.75
CA SER A 6 0.68 -3.89 24.14
C SER A 6 -0.05 -4.01 22.80
N GLN A 7 -0.92 -3.07 22.44
CA GLN A 7 -1.68 -3.12 21.18
C GLN A 7 -0.78 -2.75 20.01
N LYS A 8 -0.74 -3.60 18.99
CA LYS A 8 0.00 -3.35 17.76
C LYS A 8 -0.65 -2.21 16.95
N VAL A 9 0.14 -1.52 16.15
CA VAL A 9 -0.27 -0.34 15.37
C VAL A 9 0.05 -0.54 13.90
N ALA A 10 -0.96 -0.38 13.04
CA ALA A 10 -0.81 -0.36 11.60
C ALA A 10 -0.97 1.08 11.06
N VAL A 11 -0.01 1.55 10.28
CA VAL A 11 -0.10 2.80 9.52
C VAL A 11 -0.48 2.46 8.09
N ILE A 12 -1.57 3.06 7.58
CA ILE A 12 -2.13 2.74 6.26
C ILE A 12 -2.26 4.03 5.45
N THR A 13 -1.56 4.10 4.31
CA THR A 13 -1.65 5.24 3.40
C THR A 13 -2.74 5.05 2.35
N GLY A 14 -3.37 6.14 1.88
CA GLY A 14 -4.47 6.05 0.92
C GLY A 14 -5.73 5.41 1.51
N ALA A 15 -6.00 5.65 2.80
CA ALA A 15 -6.95 4.91 3.61
C ALA A 15 -8.41 5.39 3.54
N SER A 16 -8.74 6.44 2.76
CA SER A 16 -10.10 6.99 2.75
C SER A 16 -11.12 6.17 1.96
N ARG A 17 -10.70 5.24 1.10
CA ARG A 17 -11.57 4.44 0.23
C ARG A 17 -10.86 3.21 -0.33
N GLY A 18 -11.62 2.33 -0.99
CA GLY A 18 -11.09 1.17 -1.71
C GLY A 18 -10.25 0.26 -0.83
N ILE A 19 -9.12 -0.22 -1.34
CA ILE A 19 -8.22 -1.16 -0.65
C ILE A 19 -7.79 -0.60 0.72
N GLY A 20 -7.38 0.67 0.78
CA GLY A 20 -6.90 1.26 2.04
C GLY A 20 -7.96 1.30 3.14
N ALA A 21 -9.21 1.62 2.81
CA ALA A 21 -10.31 1.58 3.78
C ALA A 21 -10.61 0.15 4.24
N GLY A 22 -10.61 -0.82 3.32
CA GLY A 22 -10.75 -2.25 3.67
C GLY A 22 -9.65 -2.74 4.61
N LEU A 23 -8.41 -2.29 4.38
CA LEU A 23 -7.28 -2.62 5.26
C LEU A 23 -7.41 -2.03 6.66
N VAL A 24 -7.93 -0.80 6.80
CA VAL A 24 -8.20 -0.23 8.14
C VAL A 24 -9.14 -1.15 8.90
N GLY A 25 -10.25 -1.60 8.29
CA GLY A 25 -11.19 -2.53 8.92
C GLY A 25 -10.51 -3.85 9.32
N ALA A 26 -9.77 -4.47 8.41
CA ALA A 26 -9.10 -5.74 8.67
C ALA A 26 -8.05 -5.66 9.79
N TYR A 27 -7.23 -4.62 9.85
CA TYR A 27 -6.29 -4.44 10.95
C TYR A 27 -7.00 -4.18 12.30
N ARG A 28 -8.16 -3.49 12.27
CA ARG A 28 -9.00 -3.36 13.47
C ARG A 28 -9.54 -4.72 13.94
N GLU A 29 -9.99 -5.57 13.03
CA GLU A 29 -10.44 -6.94 13.34
C GLU A 29 -9.30 -7.82 13.88
N LEU A 30 -8.07 -7.60 13.43
CA LEU A 30 -6.86 -8.22 13.99
C LEU A 30 -6.47 -7.68 15.38
N GLY A 31 -7.19 -6.67 15.89
CA GLY A 31 -6.93 -6.05 17.19
C GLY A 31 -5.85 -4.98 17.18
N TYR A 32 -5.39 -4.52 16.03
CA TYR A 32 -4.44 -3.41 15.92
C TYR A 32 -5.16 -2.07 16.13
N ALA A 33 -4.45 -1.07 16.67
CA ALA A 33 -4.81 0.32 16.40
C ALA A 33 -4.39 0.66 14.96
N ALA A 34 -5.10 1.58 14.32
CA ALA A 34 -4.83 1.99 12.96
C ALA A 34 -4.57 3.51 12.88
N VAL A 35 -3.53 3.89 12.14
CA VAL A 35 -3.31 5.28 11.72
C VAL A 35 -3.59 5.37 10.22
N ALA A 36 -4.69 6.01 9.88
CA ALA A 36 -5.20 6.12 8.52
C ALA A 36 -4.85 7.49 7.94
N THR A 37 -4.17 7.54 6.78
CA THR A 37 -3.86 8.81 6.13
C THR A 37 -4.32 8.86 4.68
N SER A 38 -4.89 9.98 4.31
CA SER A 38 -5.17 10.39 2.92
C SER A 38 -5.48 11.89 2.87
N ARG A 39 -5.59 12.42 1.63
CA ARG A 39 -5.95 13.84 1.40
C ARG A 39 -7.35 14.19 1.91
N THR A 40 -8.24 13.23 2.00
CA THR A 40 -9.68 13.42 2.29
C THR A 40 -10.18 12.48 3.39
N ILE A 41 -9.28 12.01 4.27
CA ILE A 41 -9.69 11.14 5.38
C ILE A 41 -10.57 11.92 6.36
N ALA A 42 -11.67 11.32 6.77
CA ALA A 42 -12.52 11.84 7.84
C ALA A 42 -12.07 11.29 9.20
N GLU A 43 -12.39 11.99 10.27
CA GLU A 43 -12.23 11.48 11.62
C GLU A 43 -13.04 10.18 11.80
N SER A 44 -12.56 9.29 12.64
CA SER A 44 -13.20 8.02 12.97
C SER A 44 -13.85 8.09 14.34
N GLU A 45 -15.02 7.49 14.48
CA GLU A 45 -15.66 7.28 15.79
C GLU A 45 -14.98 6.18 16.62
N ASP A 46 -14.20 5.29 15.95
CA ASP A 46 -13.39 4.28 16.64
C ASP A 46 -12.16 4.91 17.29
N ALA A 47 -12.10 4.87 18.63
CA ALA A 47 -11.02 5.48 19.42
C ALA A 47 -9.62 4.89 19.10
N ASP A 48 -9.56 3.72 18.50
CA ASP A 48 -8.33 3.06 18.08
C ASP A 48 -8.00 3.29 16.59
N VAL A 49 -8.73 4.20 15.92
CA VAL A 49 -8.41 4.67 14.57
C VAL A 49 -8.07 6.16 14.63
N LEU A 50 -6.84 6.51 14.30
CA LEU A 50 -6.37 7.88 14.20
C LEU A 50 -6.34 8.32 12.74
N ALA A 51 -7.17 9.28 12.37
CA ALA A 51 -7.15 9.90 11.04
C ALA A 51 -6.12 11.03 10.99
N VAL A 52 -5.21 10.99 10.03
CA VAL A 52 -4.22 12.06 9.78
C VAL A 52 -4.33 12.52 8.34
N GLN A 53 -4.95 13.67 8.12
CA GLN A 53 -5.12 14.21 6.78
C GLN A 53 -3.79 14.72 6.21
N GLY A 54 -3.48 14.36 4.94
CA GLY A 54 -2.31 14.86 4.25
C GLY A 54 -2.13 14.27 2.86
N ASP A 55 -1.39 14.97 2.03
CA ASP A 55 -0.93 14.46 0.74
C ASP A 55 0.40 13.71 0.95
N ILE A 56 0.44 12.44 0.59
CA ILE A 56 1.65 11.63 0.77
C ILE A 56 2.81 12.09 -0.14
N GLY A 57 2.52 12.83 -1.20
CA GLY A 57 3.52 13.48 -2.05
C GLY A 57 4.23 14.67 -1.37
N ASP A 58 3.68 15.17 -0.27
CA ASP A 58 4.34 16.16 0.60
C ASP A 58 5.14 15.41 1.70
N PRO A 59 6.47 15.54 1.73
CA PRO A 59 7.31 14.88 2.73
C PRO A 59 6.90 15.15 4.18
N ALA A 60 6.39 16.35 4.48
CA ALA A 60 5.92 16.72 5.81
C ALA A 60 4.72 15.87 6.29
N THR A 61 3.96 15.28 5.36
CA THR A 61 2.87 14.36 5.72
C THR A 61 3.41 13.09 6.37
N ALA A 62 4.48 12.51 5.84
CA ALA A 62 5.06 11.31 6.43
C ALA A 62 5.57 11.57 7.86
N ASP A 63 6.23 12.71 8.08
CA ASP A 63 6.71 13.12 9.40
C ASP A 63 5.54 13.26 10.39
N ARG A 64 4.44 13.93 9.99
CA ARG A 64 3.24 14.08 10.84
C ARG A 64 2.57 12.74 11.16
N VAL A 65 2.43 11.85 10.16
CA VAL A 65 1.75 10.56 10.33
C VAL A 65 2.50 9.65 11.31
N ILE A 66 3.82 9.51 11.15
CA ILE A 66 4.62 8.67 12.05
C ILE A 66 4.72 9.30 13.44
N ALA A 67 4.90 10.62 13.54
CA ALA A 67 4.89 11.29 14.84
C ALA A 67 3.57 11.10 15.58
N ALA A 68 2.44 11.27 14.90
CA ALA A 68 1.10 11.06 15.47
C ALA A 68 0.87 9.59 15.90
N ALA A 69 1.37 8.61 15.13
CA ALA A 69 1.31 7.20 15.51
C ALA A 69 2.07 6.94 16.83
N VAL A 70 3.30 7.46 16.93
CA VAL A 70 4.14 7.30 18.12
C VAL A 70 3.57 8.07 19.31
N GLU A 71 3.11 9.31 19.12
CA GLU A 71 2.50 10.11 20.18
C GLU A 71 1.23 9.44 20.76
N ARG A 72 0.36 8.94 19.87
CA ARG A 72 -0.94 8.37 20.27
C ARG A 72 -0.85 6.96 20.81
N PHE A 73 -0.03 6.10 20.19
CA PHE A 73 0.00 4.66 20.44
C PHE A 73 1.38 4.13 20.88
N GLY A 74 2.45 4.91 20.76
CA GLY A 74 3.78 4.57 21.24
C GLY A 74 4.62 3.71 20.28
N ARG A 75 4.07 3.27 19.13
CA ARG A 75 4.73 2.31 18.24
C ARG A 75 4.19 2.31 16.80
N VAL A 76 4.91 1.67 15.90
CA VAL A 76 4.48 1.34 14.52
C VAL A 76 4.90 -0.09 14.23
N ASP A 77 3.96 -1.04 14.20
CA ASP A 77 4.26 -2.45 13.93
C ASP A 77 4.17 -2.80 12.46
N THR A 78 3.22 -2.18 11.76
CA THR A 78 3.03 -2.41 10.33
C THR A 78 2.84 -1.09 9.61
N LEU A 79 3.51 -0.96 8.46
CA LEU A 79 3.25 0.08 7.48
C LEU A 79 2.67 -0.55 6.21
N VAL A 80 1.50 -0.07 5.76
CA VAL A 80 0.96 -0.42 4.45
C VAL A 80 1.06 0.79 3.52
N ASN A 81 1.98 0.74 2.57
CA ASN A 81 2.11 1.71 1.48
C ASN A 81 1.10 1.38 0.39
N ASN A 82 -0.14 1.87 0.56
CA ASN A 82 -1.23 1.67 -0.38
C ASN A 82 -1.51 2.93 -1.23
N ALA A 83 -1.21 4.13 -0.73
CA ALA A 83 -1.40 5.35 -1.52
C ALA A 83 -0.69 5.28 -2.87
N GLY A 84 -1.40 5.64 -3.92
CA GLY A 84 -0.86 5.66 -5.27
C GLY A 84 -1.80 6.34 -6.24
N ILE A 85 -1.24 6.83 -7.35
CA ILE A 85 -1.99 7.33 -8.50
C ILE A 85 -1.62 6.52 -9.73
N PHE A 86 -2.59 6.41 -10.63
CA PHE A 86 -2.47 5.72 -11.90
C PHE A 86 -2.91 6.65 -13.03
N VAL A 87 -2.06 6.79 -14.03
CA VAL A 87 -2.33 7.57 -15.24
C VAL A 87 -2.03 6.69 -16.44
N ALA A 88 -3.03 6.40 -17.27
CA ALA A 88 -2.89 5.64 -18.50
C ALA A 88 -2.89 6.59 -19.70
N LYS A 89 -1.75 6.69 -20.39
CA LYS A 89 -1.57 7.51 -21.59
C LYS A 89 -0.51 6.87 -22.50
N PRO A 90 -0.55 7.08 -23.82
CA PRO A 90 0.59 6.85 -24.70
C PRO A 90 1.83 7.54 -24.13
N PHE A 91 3.01 6.93 -24.26
CA PHE A 91 4.23 7.45 -23.63
C PHE A 91 4.55 8.90 -24.02
N THR A 92 4.33 9.26 -25.27
CA THR A 92 4.57 10.60 -25.82
C THR A 92 3.64 11.68 -25.29
N ASP A 93 2.49 11.28 -24.69
CA ASP A 93 1.45 12.19 -24.24
C ASP A 93 1.53 12.51 -22.73
N TYR A 94 2.46 11.86 -22.01
CA TYR A 94 2.72 12.22 -20.63
C TYR A 94 3.29 13.62 -20.51
N THR A 95 2.71 14.42 -19.65
CA THR A 95 3.21 15.75 -19.31
C THR A 95 4.25 15.68 -18.19
N GLN A 96 5.01 16.78 -17.99
CA GLN A 96 5.91 16.91 -16.84
C GLN A 96 5.12 16.84 -15.51
N ASP A 97 3.89 17.33 -15.47
CA ASP A 97 3.04 17.29 -14.27
C ASP A 97 2.56 15.85 -13.98
N ASP A 98 2.22 15.05 -15.00
CA ASP A 98 1.93 13.62 -14.83
C ASP A 98 3.14 12.90 -14.22
N PHE A 99 4.33 13.15 -14.75
CA PHE A 99 5.56 12.56 -14.23
C PHE A 99 5.84 13.01 -12.79
N ALA A 100 5.86 14.33 -12.54
CA ALA A 100 6.18 14.89 -11.23
C ALA A 100 5.20 14.41 -10.16
N SER A 101 3.88 14.43 -10.44
CA SER A 101 2.86 13.98 -9.49
C SER A 101 2.96 12.47 -9.21
N THR A 102 3.22 11.66 -10.24
CA THR A 102 3.38 10.21 -10.08
C THR A 102 4.62 9.87 -9.26
N ILE A 103 5.75 10.53 -9.52
CA ILE A 103 6.97 10.36 -8.71
C ILE A 103 6.73 10.83 -7.26
N ALA A 104 6.11 11.98 -7.06
CA ALA A 104 5.85 12.50 -5.72
C ALA A 104 5.02 11.52 -4.87
N VAL A 105 3.92 11.00 -5.42
CA VAL A 105 3.03 10.09 -4.68
C VAL A 105 3.58 8.67 -4.60
N ASN A 106 3.91 8.06 -5.75
CA ASN A 106 4.22 6.63 -5.80
C ASN A 106 5.64 6.30 -5.34
N VAL A 107 6.58 7.25 -5.43
CA VAL A 107 8.00 7.01 -5.10
C VAL A 107 8.44 7.79 -3.88
N ALA A 108 8.34 9.13 -3.90
CA ALA A 108 8.84 9.95 -2.80
C ALA A 108 8.02 9.72 -1.53
N GLY A 109 6.68 9.63 -1.63
CA GLY A 109 5.79 9.30 -0.51
C GLY A 109 6.08 7.92 0.08
N PHE A 110 6.20 6.89 -0.78
CA PHE A 110 6.64 5.55 -0.36
C PHE A 110 7.98 5.61 0.38
N PHE A 111 8.97 6.26 -0.22
CA PHE A 111 10.32 6.30 0.31
C PHE A 111 10.36 6.94 1.71
N ARG A 112 9.80 8.15 1.85
CA ARG A 112 9.83 8.88 3.11
C ARG A 112 9.04 8.17 4.20
N MET A 113 7.83 7.68 3.88
CA MET A 113 7.01 6.95 4.84
C MET A 113 7.72 5.67 5.32
N THR A 114 8.29 4.90 4.40
CA THR A 114 9.02 3.67 4.74
C THR A 114 10.26 3.95 5.57
N GLN A 115 11.03 5.00 5.22
CA GLN A 115 12.22 5.40 5.98
C GLN A 115 11.89 5.68 7.46
N LEU A 116 10.87 6.49 7.72
CA LEU A 116 10.46 6.85 9.08
C LEU A 116 9.86 5.66 9.84
N ALA A 117 9.03 4.85 9.18
CA ALA A 117 8.47 3.65 9.80
C ALA A 117 9.56 2.64 10.17
N VAL A 118 10.52 2.39 9.28
CA VAL A 118 11.65 1.49 9.54
C VAL A 118 12.52 2.02 10.67
N GLN A 119 12.79 3.33 10.75
CA GLN A 119 13.51 3.91 11.90
C GLN A 119 12.79 3.62 13.22
N GLN A 120 11.47 3.78 13.27
CA GLN A 120 10.68 3.46 14.45
C GLN A 120 10.67 1.95 14.75
N MET A 121 10.53 1.09 13.72
CA MET A 121 10.59 -0.36 13.86
C MET A 121 11.94 -0.85 14.40
N LEU A 122 13.04 -0.24 13.97
CA LEU A 122 14.38 -0.54 14.51
C LEU A 122 14.50 -0.20 15.99
N ALA A 123 13.95 0.94 16.41
CA ALA A 123 13.99 1.39 17.81
C ALA A 123 13.17 0.47 18.74
N GLN A 124 12.13 -0.18 18.24
CA GLN A 124 11.23 -1.05 19.00
C GLN A 124 11.49 -2.55 18.83
N GLY A 125 12.44 -2.95 17.96
CA GLY A 125 12.92 -4.32 17.81
C GLY A 125 12.25 -5.16 16.72
N GLY A 126 11.51 -4.55 15.78
CA GLY A 126 10.94 -5.26 14.64
C GLY A 126 9.69 -4.61 14.05
N GLY A 127 9.23 -5.14 12.93
CA GLY A 127 8.02 -4.66 12.25
C GLY A 127 7.78 -5.31 10.90
N HIS A 128 6.79 -4.79 10.18
CA HIS A 128 6.42 -5.27 8.85
C HIS A 128 6.07 -4.12 7.91
N VAL A 129 6.57 -4.15 6.70
CA VAL A 129 6.19 -3.23 5.62
C VAL A 129 5.51 -4.02 4.51
N VAL A 130 4.31 -3.61 4.11
CA VAL A 130 3.58 -4.15 2.97
C VAL A 130 3.39 -3.06 1.93
N ASN A 131 3.79 -3.32 0.71
CA ASN A 131 3.68 -2.39 -0.41
C ASN A 131 2.60 -2.85 -1.38
N ILE A 132 1.68 -1.98 -1.77
CA ILE A 132 0.72 -2.27 -2.85
C ILE A 132 1.34 -1.81 -4.17
N THR A 133 1.67 -2.79 -5.02
CA THR A 133 2.31 -2.59 -6.33
C THR A 133 1.32 -2.73 -7.48
N SER A 134 1.64 -3.41 -8.55
CA SER A 134 0.75 -3.66 -9.69
C SER A 134 1.29 -4.79 -10.57
N SER A 135 0.41 -5.65 -11.06
CA SER A 135 0.70 -6.69 -12.06
C SER A 135 1.20 -6.12 -13.41
N LEU A 136 0.97 -4.84 -13.69
CA LEU A 136 1.51 -4.15 -14.86
C LEU A 136 3.04 -4.03 -14.86
N VAL A 137 3.69 -4.31 -13.74
CA VAL A 137 5.16 -4.41 -13.66
C VAL A 137 5.65 -5.69 -14.34
N ASP A 138 4.93 -6.78 -14.12
CA ASP A 138 5.32 -8.11 -14.57
C ASP A 138 4.72 -8.47 -15.94
N ASN A 139 3.54 -7.92 -16.24
CA ASN A 139 2.84 -8.15 -17.51
C ASN A 139 2.29 -6.83 -18.10
N ALA A 140 3.01 -6.27 -19.06
CA ALA A 140 2.57 -5.09 -19.80
C ALA A 140 1.39 -5.44 -20.73
N HIS A 141 0.43 -4.54 -20.84
CA HIS A 141 -0.77 -4.75 -21.65
C HIS A 141 -0.86 -3.69 -22.76
N SER A 142 -0.96 -4.14 -24.03
CA SER A 142 -0.95 -3.26 -25.20
C SER A 142 -2.09 -2.20 -25.21
N ASN A 143 -3.24 -2.55 -24.63
CA ASN A 143 -4.41 -1.68 -24.54
C ASN A 143 -4.45 -0.80 -23.28
N ILE A 144 -3.45 -0.94 -22.39
CA ILE A 144 -3.32 -0.15 -21.15
C ILE A 144 -1.93 0.46 -21.09
N PRO A 145 -1.67 1.53 -21.87
CA PRO A 145 -0.38 2.18 -21.85
C PRO A 145 -0.13 2.81 -20.46
N SER A 146 0.87 2.31 -19.72
CA SER A 146 1.02 2.55 -18.29
C SER A 146 2.47 2.69 -17.84
N VAL A 147 3.34 3.26 -18.67
CA VAL A 147 4.79 3.34 -18.42
C VAL A 147 5.11 3.96 -17.07
N LEU A 148 4.44 5.03 -16.65
CA LEU A 148 4.68 5.67 -15.34
C LEU A 148 4.29 4.75 -14.17
N ALA A 149 3.21 3.98 -14.32
CA ALA A 149 2.83 2.99 -13.31
C ALA A 149 3.87 1.86 -13.23
N SER A 150 4.28 1.30 -14.36
CA SER A 150 5.30 0.24 -14.41
C SER A 150 6.65 0.72 -13.87
N LEU A 151 7.08 1.93 -14.23
CA LEU A 151 8.32 2.55 -13.74
C LEU A 151 8.29 2.71 -12.21
N THR A 152 7.24 3.31 -11.68
CA THR A 152 7.18 3.64 -10.25
C THR A 152 6.90 2.41 -9.39
N LYS A 153 5.94 1.57 -9.77
CA LYS A 153 5.61 0.34 -9.03
C LYS A 153 6.69 -0.73 -9.18
N GLY A 154 7.37 -0.80 -10.33
CA GLY A 154 8.55 -1.66 -10.52
C GLY A 154 9.71 -1.26 -9.62
N GLY A 155 9.94 0.06 -9.45
CA GLY A 155 10.88 0.59 -8.46
C GLY A 155 10.52 0.16 -7.03
N VAL A 156 9.24 0.19 -6.66
CA VAL A 156 8.77 -0.25 -5.33
C VAL A 156 8.94 -1.76 -5.16
N GLN A 157 8.70 -2.60 -6.20
CA GLN A 157 8.96 -4.04 -6.13
C GLN A 157 10.45 -4.33 -5.90
N SER A 158 11.34 -3.65 -6.63
CA SER A 158 12.78 -3.79 -6.45
C SER A 158 13.21 -3.34 -5.05
N ALA A 159 12.71 -2.20 -4.57
CA ALA A 159 12.98 -1.70 -3.22
C ALA A 159 12.47 -2.65 -2.13
N THR A 160 11.33 -3.32 -2.33
CA THR A 160 10.79 -4.34 -1.42
C THR A 160 11.82 -5.44 -1.17
N LYS A 161 12.41 -6.00 -2.22
CA LYS A 161 13.42 -7.07 -2.11
C LYS A 161 14.70 -6.57 -1.44
N SER A 162 15.16 -5.37 -1.80
CA SER A 162 16.35 -4.76 -1.21
C SER A 162 16.20 -4.53 0.29
N LEU A 163 15.10 -3.89 0.70
CA LEU A 163 14.80 -3.63 2.12
C LEU A 163 14.59 -4.93 2.92
N ALA A 164 13.96 -5.93 2.32
CA ALA A 164 13.75 -7.23 2.96
C ALA A 164 15.08 -7.88 3.37
N ILE A 165 16.08 -7.85 2.48
CA ILE A 165 17.41 -8.41 2.77
C ILE A 165 18.20 -7.52 3.73
N GLU A 166 18.14 -6.20 3.58
CA GLU A 166 18.84 -5.25 4.44
C GLU A 166 18.41 -5.39 5.91
N TYR A 167 17.12 -5.61 6.17
CA TYR A 167 16.58 -5.63 7.53
C TYR A 167 16.17 -7.03 8.04
N ALA A 168 16.42 -8.11 7.31
CA ALA A 168 16.06 -9.48 7.69
C ALA A 168 16.55 -9.85 9.09
N THR A 169 17.82 -9.53 9.43
CA THR A 169 18.43 -9.83 10.74
C THR A 169 17.98 -8.88 11.85
N ARG A 170 17.17 -7.87 11.50
CA ARG A 170 16.65 -6.85 12.44
C ARG A 170 15.16 -7.07 12.75
N SER A 171 14.63 -8.25 12.43
CA SER A 171 13.23 -8.62 12.65
C SER A 171 12.23 -7.69 11.94
N ILE A 172 12.62 -7.09 10.81
CA ILE A 172 11.73 -6.31 9.96
C ILE A 172 11.53 -7.08 8.66
N ARG A 173 10.27 -7.38 8.35
CA ARG A 173 9.87 -8.00 7.09
C ARG A 173 9.38 -6.93 6.11
N VAL A 174 9.65 -7.12 4.83
CA VAL A 174 9.17 -6.23 3.78
C VAL A 174 8.65 -7.08 2.64
N ASN A 175 7.37 -6.94 2.31
CA ASN A 175 6.70 -7.68 1.25
C ASN A 175 5.86 -6.75 0.37
N ALA A 176 5.38 -7.25 -0.73
CA ALA A 176 4.44 -6.54 -1.58
C ALA A 176 3.27 -7.44 -1.98
N VAL A 177 2.11 -6.83 -2.19
CA VAL A 177 0.98 -7.41 -2.92
C VAL A 177 0.93 -6.72 -4.28
N SER A 178 0.81 -7.50 -5.34
CA SER A 178 0.75 -7.06 -6.73
C SER A 178 -0.64 -7.32 -7.30
N PRO A 179 -1.59 -6.36 -7.16
CA PRO A 179 -2.94 -6.50 -7.70
C PRO A 179 -3.00 -6.24 -9.19
N SER A 180 -4.01 -6.79 -9.84
CA SER A 180 -4.49 -6.36 -11.15
C SER A 180 -5.56 -5.26 -11.01
N ILE A 181 -6.65 -5.37 -11.77
CA ILE A 181 -7.76 -4.43 -11.76
C ILE A 181 -8.74 -4.81 -10.64
N ILE A 182 -8.85 -3.96 -9.62
CA ILE A 182 -9.68 -4.17 -8.43
C ILE A 182 -10.86 -3.22 -8.45
N LYS A 183 -12.06 -3.70 -8.10
CA LYS A 183 -13.27 -2.88 -7.96
C LYS A 183 -13.11 -1.89 -6.81
N THR A 184 -12.77 -0.67 -7.16
CA THR A 184 -12.60 0.46 -6.27
C THR A 184 -13.16 1.71 -6.93
N PRO A 185 -13.36 2.82 -6.21
CA PRO A 185 -13.76 4.09 -6.83
C PRO A 185 -12.77 4.68 -7.86
N MET A 186 -11.68 3.98 -8.15
CA MET A 186 -10.75 4.31 -9.25
C MET A 186 -11.35 3.90 -10.61
N HIS A 187 -12.26 2.93 -10.64
CA HIS A 187 -12.90 2.40 -11.84
C HIS A 187 -14.41 2.62 -11.76
N ALA A 188 -14.97 3.31 -12.75
CA ALA A 188 -16.41 3.52 -12.83
C ALA A 188 -17.14 2.17 -13.06
N GLU A 189 -18.30 1.99 -12.45
CA GLU A 189 -19.06 0.73 -12.47
C GLU A 189 -19.41 0.29 -13.91
N GLU A 190 -19.68 1.23 -14.80
CA GLU A 190 -19.97 1.00 -16.22
C GLU A 190 -18.83 0.29 -16.99
N HIS A 191 -17.62 0.32 -16.46
CA HIS A 191 -16.45 -0.33 -17.06
C HIS A 191 -16.11 -1.70 -16.44
N HIS A 192 -16.79 -2.12 -15.37
CA HIS A 192 -16.42 -3.32 -14.62
C HIS A 192 -16.46 -4.59 -15.46
N GLU A 193 -17.49 -4.76 -16.30
CA GLU A 193 -17.61 -5.94 -17.18
C GLU A 193 -16.49 -5.98 -18.22
N THR A 194 -16.22 -4.85 -18.87
CA THR A 194 -15.16 -4.73 -19.88
C THR A 194 -13.78 -4.97 -19.26
N LEU A 195 -13.52 -4.37 -18.10
CA LEU A 195 -12.25 -4.53 -17.38
C LEU A 195 -12.08 -5.96 -16.86
N GLY A 196 -13.15 -6.60 -16.38
CA GLY A 196 -13.12 -8.00 -15.95
C GLY A 196 -12.77 -8.95 -17.08
N GLY A 197 -13.26 -8.68 -18.28
CA GLY A 197 -12.97 -9.47 -19.48
C GLY A 197 -11.51 -9.42 -19.95
N LEU A 198 -10.69 -8.49 -19.42
CA LEU A 198 -9.26 -8.42 -19.70
C LEU A 198 -8.43 -9.39 -18.83
N LEU A 199 -9.03 -9.99 -17.80
CA LEU A 199 -8.33 -10.83 -16.85
C LEU A 199 -8.62 -12.32 -17.11
N PRO A 200 -7.65 -13.21 -16.97
CA PRO A 200 -7.84 -14.65 -17.22
C PRO A 200 -9.00 -15.29 -16.44
N VAL A 201 -9.24 -14.84 -15.20
CA VAL A 201 -10.39 -15.32 -14.39
C VAL A 201 -11.75 -14.73 -14.82
N GLY A 202 -11.79 -13.84 -15.79
CA GLY A 202 -13.02 -13.25 -16.34
C GLY A 202 -13.75 -12.25 -15.44
N ARG A 203 -13.13 -11.80 -14.34
CA ARG A 203 -13.68 -10.80 -13.43
C ARG A 203 -12.61 -9.88 -12.86
N MET A 204 -12.99 -8.69 -12.48
CA MET A 204 -12.16 -7.84 -11.62
C MET A 204 -11.99 -8.49 -10.24
N GLY A 205 -10.88 -8.18 -9.56
CA GLY A 205 -10.72 -8.50 -8.14
C GLY A 205 -11.62 -7.62 -7.27
N GLU A 206 -11.94 -8.13 -6.09
CA GLU A 206 -12.62 -7.38 -5.03
C GLU A 206 -11.59 -6.80 -4.05
N VAL A 207 -12.00 -5.80 -3.27
CA VAL A 207 -11.14 -5.25 -2.20
C VAL A 207 -10.73 -6.33 -1.21
N SER A 208 -11.64 -7.26 -0.89
CA SER A 208 -11.38 -8.41 -0.01
C SER A 208 -10.25 -9.30 -0.51
N ASP A 209 -10.13 -9.53 -1.84
CA ASP A 209 -9.04 -10.37 -2.39
C ASP A 209 -7.66 -9.80 -2.01
N ILE A 210 -7.52 -8.47 -1.98
CA ILE A 210 -6.27 -7.79 -1.61
C ILE A 210 -6.09 -7.72 -0.08
N VAL A 211 -7.16 -7.48 0.65
CA VAL A 211 -7.16 -7.47 2.11
C VAL A 211 -6.69 -8.82 2.65
N ASP A 212 -7.25 -9.92 2.15
CA ASP A 212 -6.89 -11.29 2.56
C ASP A 212 -5.40 -11.58 2.30
N ALA A 213 -4.87 -11.12 1.16
CA ALA A 213 -3.45 -11.26 0.84
C ALA A 213 -2.54 -10.48 1.81
N VAL A 214 -2.92 -9.26 2.17
CA VAL A 214 -2.17 -8.45 3.15
C VAL A 214 -2.23 -9.10 4.54
N VAL A 215 -3.40 -9.57 4.95
CA VAL A 215 -3.59 -10.30 6.23
C VAL A 215 -2.79 -11.61 6.25
N TYR A 216 -2.74 -12.35 5.12
CA TYR A 216 -1.86 -13.51 4.99
C TYR A 216 -0.39 -13.13 5.24
N LEU A 217 0.12 -12.12 4.57
CA LEU A 217 1.51 -11.66 4.73
C LEU A 217 1.78 -11.17 6.16
N GLU A 218 0.81 -10.53 6.81
CA GLU A 218 0.92 -10.12 8.22
C GLU A 218 1.14 -11.33 9.13
N ASN A 219 0.37 -12.39 8.92
CA ASN A 219 0.39 -13.61 9.73
C ASN A 219 1.46 -14.64 9.31
N ALA A 220 2.28 -14.35 8.30
CA ALA A 220 3.30 -15.25 7.76
C ALA A 220 4.73 -14.80 8.19
N PRO A 221 5.20 -15.11 9.41
CA PRO A 221 6.44 -14.53 9.96
C PRO A 221 7.72 -14.97 9.24
N TYR A 222 7.66 -16.01 8.42
CA TYR A 222 8.80 -16.52 7.64
C TYR A 222 8.83 -15.99 6.19
N VAL A 223 7.89 -15.11 5.82
CA VAL A 223 7.80 -14.51 4.49
C VAL A 223 8.36 -13.10 4.52
N THR A 224 9.43 -12.84 3.74
CA THR A 224 10.00 -11.51 3.50
C THR A 224 10.62 -11.46 2.11
N GLY A 225 10.53 -10.31 1.44
CA GLY A 225 10.98 -10.12 0.05
C GLY A 225 10.02 -10.65 -1.01
N GLU A 226 8.83 -11.11 -0.60
CA GLU A 226 7.81 -11.67 -1.50
C GLU A 226 7.05 -10.56 -2.24
N ILE A 227 6.75 -10.86 -3.50
CA ILE A 227 5.81 -10.10 -4.34
C ILE A 227 4.62 -11.04 -4.60
N LEU A 228 3.60 -10.97 -3.76
CA LEU A 228 2.42 -11.81 -3.84
C LEU A 228 1.46 -11.29 -4.92
N HIS A 229 1.34 -12.01 -6.03
CA HIS A 229 0.41 -11.68 -7.11
C HIS A 229 -1.02 -12.04 -6.71
N VAL A 230 -1.91 -11.05 -6.77
CA VAL A 230 -3.36 -11.19 -6.56
C VAL A 230 -4.06 -10.53 -7.73
N ASP A 231 -3.97 -11.17 -8.89
CA ASP A 231 -4.16 -10.53 -10.18
C ASP A 231 -5.07 -11.32 -11.14
N GLY A 232 -5.73 -12.38 -10.65
CA GLY A 232 -6.60 -13.21 -11.47
C GLY A 232 -5.88 -13.97 -12.58
N GLY A 233 -4.56 -14.22 -12.40
CA GLY A 233 -3.73 -14.94 -13.36
C GLY A 233 -3.05 -14.06 -14.41
N GLN A 234 -3.20 -12.73 -14.34
CA GLN A 234 -2.66 -11.81 -15.35
C GLN A 234 -1.13 -11.95 -15.51
N SER A 235 -0.39 -12.11 -14.44
CA SER A 235 1.08 -12.26 -14.50
C SER A 235 1.55 -13.68 -14.86
N ALA A 236 0.66 -14.67 -14.76
CA ALA A 236 0.99 -16.07 -15.08
C ALA A 236 0.98 -16.38 -16.59
N GLY A 237 0.42 -15.51 -17.39
CA GLY A 237 0.30 -15.61 -18.84
C GLY A 237 -1.13 -15.45 -19.34
N GLY A 238 -1.31 -14.94 -20.55
CA GLY A 238 -2.59 -14.72 -21.22
C GLY A 238 -2.39 -14.49 -22.71
#